data_865b85abbbbe37b0a083dae74a350e1a
#
_entry.id   865b85abbbbe37b0a083dae74a350e1a
#
_cell.length_a   1.000
_cell.length_b   1.000
_cell.length_c   1.000
_cell.angle_alpha   90.00
_cell.angle_beta   90.00
_cell.angle_gamma   90.00
#
_symmetry.space_group_name_H-M   'P 1'
#
loop_
_entity.id
_entity.type
_entity.pdbx_description
1 polymer ?
#
loop_
_entity_poly.entity_id
_entity_poly.type
_entity_poly.pdbx_seq_one_letter_code
_entity_poly.pdbx_strand_id
1 'polypeptide(L)'
;MGPSPPALPEAPTRIRCWGVSSPLSCEIHYTLPMTDSPITIRPGQPTVEEGLVCAKYLDTAAEGFFGILLGRRAPEIVAHAYTQPGNEYSFENVLFATREDRIVGMALGFTAEERRGFPPNPLKSAKGYPRSRAGVIGFVASPMFRILEILADGDFYVLSLAVDPEQRGHGIGSALIEATEERARASGSTRCAIDVAAKNKGAQRLYTRHSFEVYAKWPKHLNLAALSLLRMAKPIHPD
;
A
#
# COMPACT_ATOMS: atom_id res chain seq x y z
N MET A 1 6.65 -45.97 10.22
CA MET A 1 7.42 -44.74 10.49
C MET A 1 7.21 -43.81 9.31
N GLY A 2 6.35 -42.84 9.48
CA GLY A 2 6.08 -41.82 8.47
C GLY A 2 7.08 -40.65 8.59
N PRO A 3 7.33 -39.88 7.54
CA PRO A 3 8.26 -38.76 7.58
C PRO A 3 7.74 -37.65 8.48
N SER A 4 8.66 -37.07 9.27
CA SER A 4 8.40 -35.95 10.16
C SER A 4 7.94 -34.70 9.36
N PRO A 5 7.06 -33.85 9.93
CA PRO A 5 6.64 -32.63 9.27
C PRO A 5 7.80 -31.61 9.16
N PRO A 6 7.81 -30.77 8.12
CA PRO A 6 8.84 -29.74 7.97
C PRO A 6 8.77 -28.71 9.11
N ALA A 7 9.94 -28.29 9.57
CA ALA A 7 10.11 -27.30 10.63
C ALA A 7 9.49 -25.94 10.20
N LEU A 8 8.82 -25.28 11.15
CA LEU A 8 8.33 -23.91 11.00
C LEU A 8 9.53 -22.97 10.83
N PRO A 9 9.40 -21.90 10.00
CA PRO A 9 10.47 -20.93 9.86
C PRO A 9 10.70 -20.18 11.17
N GLU A 10 11.97 -20.02 11.52
CA GLU A 10 12.40 -19.27 12.71
C GLU A 10 12.01 -17.79 12.58
N ALA A 11 11.62 -17.20 13.71
CA ALA A 11 11.27 -15.79 13.85
C ALA A 11 12.45 -14.87 13.46
N PRO A 12 12.20 -13.67 12.94
CA PRO A 12 13.25 -12.76 12.48
C PRO A 12 14.15 -12.32 13.63
N THR A 13 15.46 -12.50 13.45
CA THR A 13 16.48 -12.21 14.46
C THR A 13 17.06 -10.80 14.23
N ARG A 14 16.81 -9.93 15.21
CA ARG A 14 17.43 -8.63 15.51
C ARG A 14 16.85 -7.38 14.87
N ILE A 15 16.08 -6.68 15.71
CA ILE A 15 15.86 -5.23 15.65
C ILE A 15 17.13 -4.55 16.20
N ARG A 16 17.77 -3.68 15.44
CA ARG A 16 18.75 -2.72 15.94
C ARG A 16 18.18 -1.31 15.79
N CYS A 17 17.63 -0.80 16.86
CA CYS A 17 17.36 0.63 16.97
C CYS A 17 18.66 1.34 17.39
N TRP A 18 19.18 2.20 16.53
CA TRP A 18 20.19 3.20 16.93
C TRP A 18 19.45 4.47 17.27
N GLY A 19 19.57 4.88 18.54
CA GLY A 19 18.93 6.09 19.02
C GLY A 19 19.54 7.34 18.38
N VAL A 20 18.75 8.02 17.60
CA VAL A 20 18.85 9.46 17.34
C VAL A 20 17.44 9.99 17.07
N SER A 21 17.14 11.10 17.65
CA SER A 21 15.91 11.85 17.75
C SER A 21 15.29 12.27 16.41
N SER A 22 14.58 11.34 15.75
CA SER A 22 13.56 11.62 14.73
C SER A 22 12.78 10.32 14.45
N PRO A 23 11.43 10.32 14.40
CA PRO A 23 10.63 9.11 14.18
C PRO A 23 10.65 8.56 12.76
N LEU A 24 11.47 9.11 11.86
CA LEU A 24 11.47 8.79 10.41
C LEU A 24 12.63 7.90 9.94
N SER A 25 13.46 7.33 10.85
CA SER A 25 14.69 6.61 10.45
C SER A 25 14.74 5.16 10.94
N CYS A 26 13.64 4.41 10.95
CA CYS A 26 13.71 2.98 11.25
C CYS A 26 13.77 2.18 9.94
N GLU A 27 14.94 1.64 9.61
CA GLU A 27 15.11 0.65 8.55
C GLU A 27 14.94 -0.75 9.16
N ILE A 28 13.99 -1.51 8.64
CA ILE A 28 13.73 -2.88 9.09
C ILE A 28 14.35 -3.85 8.07
N HIS A 29 15.32 -4.65 8.50
CA HIS A 29 15.95 -5.66 7.66
C HIS A 29 15.29 -7.02 7.86
N TYR A 30 14.68 -7.55 6.80
CA TYR A 30 14.14 -8.90 6.76
C TYR A 30 15.13 -9.83 6.04
N THR A 31 15.61 -10.87 6.73
CA THR A 31 16.46 -11.89 6.12
C THR A 31 15.63 -13.13 5.86
N LEU A 32 15.35 -13.43 4.60
CA LEU A 32 14.71 -14.68 4.19
C LEU A 32 15.78 -15.68 3.76
N PRO A 33 15.69 -16.97 4.16
CA PRO A 33 16.64 -17.97 3.72
C PRO A 33 16.32 -18.39 2.28
N MET A 34 17.21 -18.10 1.37
CA MET A 34 17.48 -18.75 0.06
C MET A 34 18.02 -17.72 -0.95
N THR A 35 19.26 -17.87 -1.40
CA THR A 35 19.95 -17.42 -2.63
C THR A 35 19.73 -16.01 -3.19
N ASP A 36 18.84 -15.18 -2.64
CA ASP A 36 18.56 -13.82 -3.09
C ASP A 36 19.05 -12.80 -2.06
N SER A 37 19.58 -11.68 -2.55
CA SER A 37 20.01 -10.55 -1.73
C SER A 37 18.89 -10.12 -0.77
N PRO A 38 19.22 -9.71 0.49
CA PRO A 38 18.24 -9.36 1.51
C PRO A 38 17.31 -8.23 1.04
N ILE A 39 16.05 -8.31 1.47
CA ILE A 39 15.08 -7.25 1.22
C ILE A 39 15.16 -6.26 2.38
N THR A 40 15.25 -4.97 2.05
CA THR A 40 15.16 -3.86 3.02
C THR A 40 13.86 -3.12 2.81
N ILE A 41 13.12 -2.85 3.88
CA ILE A 41 11.95 -1.97 3.85
C ILE A 41 12.38 -0.61 4.40
N ARG A 42 12.12 0.45 3.64
CA ARG A 42 12.45 1.81 4.05
C ARG A 42 11.35 2.81 3.72
N PRO A 43 11.27 3.94 4.44
CA PRO A 43 10.40 5.05 4.09
C PRO A 43 10.70 5.65 2.71
N GLY A 44 9.70 6.28 2.11
CA GLY A 44 9.86 7.10 0.92
C GLY A 44 10.65 8.37 1.20
N GLN A 45 11.34 8.88 0.18
CA GLN A 45 12.06 10.15 0.22
C GLN A 45 11.40 11.15 -0.75
N PRO A 46 11.41 12.46 -0.47
CA PRO A 46 10.68 13.46 -1.25
C PRO A 46 11.39 13.80 -2.57
N THR A 47 11.72 12.77 -3.37
CA THR A 47 12.37 12.91 -4.67
C THR A 47 11.40 12.64 -5.82
N VAL A 48 11.64 13.28 -6.96
CA VAL A 48 10.81 13.09 -8.15
C VAL A 48 10.97 11.67 -8.69
N GLU A 49 12.16 11.12 -8.59
CA GLU A 49 12.50 9.77 -9.03
C GLU A 49 11.66 8.72 -8.28
N GLU A 50 11.60 8.82 -6.95
CA GLU A 50 10.75 7.94 -6.15
C GLU A 50 9.27 8.20 -6.40
N GLY A 51 8.88 9.44 -6.65
CA GLY A 51 7.52 9.80 -7.03
C GLY A 51 7.08 9.14 -8.35
N LEU A 52 7.97 9.03 -9.33
CA LEU A 52 7.71 8.31 -10.59
C LEU A 52 7.57 6.79 -10.36
N VAL A 53 8.40 6.24 -9.46
CA VAL A 53 8.30 4.83 -9.06
C VAL A 53 7.00 4.58 -8.30
N CYS A 54 6.62 5.47 -7.38
CA CYS A 54 5.34 5.42 -6.67
C CYS A 54 4.16 5.43 -7.67
N ALA A 55 4.19 6.32 -8.66
CA ALA A 55 3.17 6.40 -9.70
C ALA A 55 3.01 5.07 -10.47
N LYS A 56 4.13 4.41 -10.82
CA LYS A 56 4.13 3.08 -11.47
C LYS A 56 3.42 2.04 -10.61
N TYR A 57 3.73 1.98 -9.32
CA TYR A 57 3.12 0.99 -8.42
C TYR A 57 1.66 1.29 -8.11
N LEU A 58 1.29 2.57 -7.95
CA LEU A 58 -0.11 2.98 -7.79
C LEU A 58 -0.94 2.57 -9.01
N ASP A 59 -0.46 2.87 -10.22
CA ASP A 59 -1.18 2.52 -11.45
C ASP A 59 -1.26 1.00 -11.64
N THR A 60 -0.20 0.27 -11.27
CA THR A 60 -0.18 -1.20 -11.28
C THR A 60 -1.21 -1.79 -10.31
N ALA A 61 -1.28 -1.29 -9.08
CA ALA A 61 -2.24 -1.74 -8.08
C ALA A 61 -3.69 -1.39 -8.47
N ALA A 62 -3.88 -0.24 -9.10
CA ALA A 62 -5.17 0.25 -9.60
C ALA A 62 -5.49 -0.24 -11.03
N GLU A 63 -4.75 -1.24 -11.55
CA GLU A 63 -4.99 -1.85 -12.87
C GLU A 63 -5.05 -0.84 -14.03
N GLY A 64 -4.20 0.18 -14.03
CA GLY A 64 -4.13 1.20 -15.08
C GLY A 64 -5.11 2.36 -14.90
N PHE A 65 -5.81 2.43 -13.77
CA PHE A 65 -6.82 3.46 -13.53
C PHE A 65 -6.25 4.89 -13.56
N PHE A 66 -5.06 5.11 -12.99
CA PHE A 66 -4.42 6.42 -13.02
C PHE A 66 -4.09 6.87 -14.45
N GLY A 67 -3.62 5.95 -15.28
CA GLY A 67 -3.41 6.20 -16.71
C GLY A 67 -4.71 6.57 -17.44
N ILE A 68 -5.82 5.89 -17.12
CA ILE A 68 -7.15 6.24 -17.64
C ILE A 68 -7.61 7.60 -17.14
N LEU A 69 -7.46 7.89 -15.86
CA LEU A 69 -7.93 9.13 -15.22
C LEU A 69 -7.12 10.36 -15.66
N LEU A 70 -5.81 10.27 -15.60
CA LEU A 70 -4.89 11.40 -15.75
C LEU A 70 -4.22 11.47 -17.14
N GLY A 71 -4.32 10.37 -17.92
CA GLY A 71 -3.72 10.28 -19.23
C GLY A 71 -2.22 10.10 -19.19
N ARG A 72 -1.53 10.48 -20.28
CA ARG A 72 -0.08 10.27 -20.48
C ARG A 72 0.80 10.95 -19.44
N ARG A 73 0.26 11.91 -18.70
CA ARG A 73 0.98 12.66 -17.64
C ARG A 73 0.69 12.14 -16.25
N ALA A 74 0.07 10.97 -16.13
CA ALA A 74 -0.22 10.36 -14.83
C ALA A 74 1.03 10.22 -13.95
N PRO A 75 2.18 9.75 -14.46
CA PRO A 75 3.39 9.61 -13.65
C PRO A 75 3.86 10.95 -13.05
N GLU A 76 3.93 12.01 -13.85
CA GLU A 76 4.42 13.32 -13.39
C GLU A 76 3.42 13.99 -12.42
N ILE A 77 2.12 13.80 -12.64
CA ILE A 77 1.07 14.34 -11.77
C ILE A 77 1.13 13.66 -10.40
N VAL A 78 1.27 12.34 -10.36
CA VAL A 78 1.40 11.60 -9.10
C VAL A 78 2.74 11.91 -8.42
N ALA A 79 3.85 11.96 -9.17
CA ALA A 79 5.16 12.32 -8.63
C ALA A 79 5.16 13.72 -7.99
N HIS A 80 4.44 14.67 -8.58
CA HIS A 80 4.27 15.98 -7.97
C HIS A 80 3.55 15.91 -6.62
N ALA A 81 2.45 15.17 -6.51
CA ALA A 81 1.75 14.99 -5.24
C ALA A 81 2.61 14.23 -4.22
N TYR A 82 3.37 13.23 -4.67
CA TYR A 82 4.27 12.45 -3.84
C TYR A 82 5.31 13.31 -3.13
N THR A 83 5.91 14.28 -3.81
CA THR A 83 6.93 15.17 -3.22
C THR A 83 6.36 16.21 -2.25
N GLN A 84 5.03 16.36 -2.17
CA GLN A 84 4.38 17.30 -1.26
C GLN A 84 3.97 16.59 0.04
N PRO A 85 4.25 17.16 1.22
CA PRO A 85 3.79 16.59 2.48
C PRO A 85 2.28 16.77 2.68
N GLY A 86 1.71 16.02 3.63
CA GLY A 86 0.34 16.21 4.11
C GLY A 86 -0.75 15.87 3.11
N ASN A 87 -0.56 14.86 2.26
CA ASN A 87 -1.58 14.34 1.37
C ASN A 87 -1.51 12.82 1.21
N GLU A 88 -2.55 12.22 0.68
CA GLU A 88 -2.68 10.76 0.58
C GLU A 88 -1.60 10.06 -0.27
N TYR A 89 -0.98 10.77 -1.22
CA TYR A 89 0.08 10.24 -2.08
C TYR A 89 1.49 10.63 -1.62
N SER A 90 1.62 11.37 -0.50
CA SER A 90 2.89 11.87 0.03
C SER A 90 3.90 10.75 0.27
N PHE A 91 5.19 11.05 0.09
CA PHE A 91 6.32 10.21 0.47
C PHE A 91 6.24 9.76 1.94
N GLU A 92 5.62 10.58 2.81
CA GLU A 92 5.41 10.29 4.23
C GLU A 92 4.60 9.01 4.46
N ASN A 93 3.74 8.65 3.50
CA ASN A 93 2.81 7.52 3.56
C ASN A 93 3.34 6.26 2.87
N VAL A 94 4.54 6.31 2.30
CA VAL A 94 5.09 5.25 1.45
C VAL A 94 6.19 4.48 2.16
N LEU A 95 6.12 3.16 2.06
CA LEU A 95 7.20 2.22 2.36
C LEU A 95 7.63 1.55 1.04
N PHE A 96 8.91 1.57 0.76
CA PHE A 96 9.50 0.85 -0.37
C PHE A 96 10.23 -0.41 0.11
N ALA A 97 10.02 -1.51 -0.62
CA ALA A 97 10.87 -2.67 -0.54
C ALA A 97 12.00 -2.52 -1.55
N THR A 98 13.25 -2.63 -1.10
CA THR A 98 14.44 -2.54 -1.94
C THR A 98 15.22 -3.85 -1.90
N ARG A 99 15.84 -4.19 -3.02
CA ARG A 99 16.79 -5.30 -3.18
C ARG A 99 17.91 -4.80 -4.08
N GLU A 100 19.18 -4.89 -3.63
CA GLU A 100 20.34 -4.38 -4.38
C GLU A 100 20.12 -2.92 -4.84
N ASP A 101 19.71 -2.05 -3.92
CA ASP A 101 19.41 -0.63 -4.15
C ASP A 101 18.29 -0.34 -5.17
N ARG A 102 17.62 -1.36 -5.69
CA ARG A 102 16.47 -1.21 -6.58
C ARG A 102 15.16 -1.33 -5.81
N ILE A 103 14.24 -0.42 -6.06
CA ILE A 103 12.88 -0.55 -5.53
C ILE A 103 12.17 -1.68 -6.28
N VAL A 104 11.70 -2.68 -5.54
CA VAL A 104 11.04 -3.89 -6.06
C VAL A 104 9.60 -4.07 -5.58
N GLY A 105 9.14 -3.19 -4.69
CA GLY A 105 7.76 -3.17 -4.20
C GLY A 105 7.47 -1.93 -3.38
N MET A 106 6.20 -1.68 -3.12
CA MET A 106 5.71 -0.52 -2.40
C MET A 106 4.45 -0.88 -1.60
N ALA A 107 4.34 -0.31 -0.41
CA ALA A 107 3.09 -0.13 0.31
C ALA A 107 2.86 1.35 0.57
N LEU A 108 1.61 1.81 0.44
CA LEU A 108 1.19 3.17 0.75
C LEU A 108 -0.01 3.08 1.68
N GLY A 109 0.07 3.73 2.84
CA GLY A 109 -0.99 3.69 3.84
C GLY A 109 -0.91 4.83 4.84
N PHE A 110 -2.05 5.13 5.46
CA PHE A 110 -2.24 6.22 6.40
C PHE A 110 -3.37 5.91 7.37
N THR A 111 -3.45 6.63 8.46
CA THR A 111 -4.53 6.51 9.44
C THR A 111 -5.83 7.18 8.96
N ALA A 112 -6.96 6.76 9.50
CA ALA A 112 -8.25 7.43 9.26
C ALA A 112 -8.22 8.90 9.73
N GLU A 113 -7.42 9.23 10.73
CA GLU A 113 -7.24 10.59 11.22
C GLU A 113 -6.45 11.46 10.23
N GLU A 114 -5.31 10.98 9.74
CA GLU A 114 -4.53 11.66 8.69
C GLU A 114 -5.38 11.88 7.44
N ARG A 115 -6.19 10.88 7.05
CA ARG A 115 -7.08 11.00 5.88
C ARG A 115 -8.05 12.18 5.99
N ARG A 116 -8.57 12.48 7.17
CA ARG A 116 -9.46 13.62 7.38
C ARG A 116 -8.77 14.98 7.21
N GLY A 117 -7.46 15.02 7.43
CA GLY A 117 -6.64 16.22 7.23
C GLY A 117 -6.17 16.42 5.79
N PHE A 118 -6.27 15.42 4.93
CA PHE A 118 -5.77 15.52 3.56
C PHE A 118 -6.65 16.41 2.67
N PRO A 119 -6.05 17.14 1.72
CA PRO A 119 -6.80 17.90 0.74
C PRO A 119 -7.67 16.97 -0.11
N PRO A 120 -8.87 17.40 -0.52
CA PRO A 120 -9.85 16.53 -1.21
C PRO A 120 -9.37 16.00 -2.57
N ASN A 121 -8.37 16.60 -3.18
CA ASN A 121 -7.76 16.10 -4.42
C ASN A 121 -6.36 16.72 -4.62
N PRO A 122 -5.32 16.11 -4.04
CA PRO A 122 -3.96 16.65 -4.13
C PRO A 122 -3.39 16.66 -5.55
N LEU A 123 -3.89 15.80 -6.44
CA LEU A 123 -3.42 15.70 -7.82
C LEU A 123 -3.77 16.97 -8.65
N LYS A 124 -4.79 17.74 -8.23
CA LYS A 124 -5.22 18.95 -8.94
C LYS A 124 -4.17 20.08 -8.94
N SER A 125 -3.24 20.09 -8.01
CA SER A 125 -2.16 21.08 -7.91
C SER A 125 -1.10 20.89 -8.98
N ALA A 126 -0.98 19.69 -9.54
CA ALA A 126 0.03 19.37 -10.54
C ALA A 126 -0.23 20.06 -11.88
N LYS A 127 0.85 20.56 -12.49
CA LYS A 127 0.79 21.14 -13.84
C LYS A 127 0.34 20.09 -14.85
N GLY A 128 -0.72 20.42 -15.60
CA GLY A 128 -1.27 19.55 -16.64
C GLY A 128 -2.31 18.54 -16.14
N TYR A 129 -2.82 18.73 -14.93
CA TYR A 129 -3.97 17.96 -14.46
C TYR A 129 -5.18 18.12 -15.42
N PRO A 130 -5.75 17.01 -15.95
CA PRO A 130 -6.77 17.04 -16.98
C PRO A 130 -8.18 17.26 -16.37
N ARG A 131 -8.50 18.50 -15.96
CA ARG A 131 -9.73 18.83 -15.20
C ARG A 131 -11.02 18.28 -15.80
N SER A 132 -11.23 18.42 -17.12
CA SER A 132 -12.45 17.96 -17.80
C SER A 132 -12.54 16.43 -17.81
N ARG A 133 -11.46 15.76 -18.24
CA ARG A 133 -11.38 14.30 -18.29
C ARG A 133 -11.52 13.67 -16.91
N ALA A 134 -10.76 14.17 -15.95
CA ALA A 134 -10.80 13.68 -14.57
C ALA A 134 -12.16 13.95 -13.90
N GLY A 135 -12.84 15.04 -14.25
CA GLY A 135 -14.20 15.33 -13.79
C GLY A 135 -15.21 14.31 -14.29
N VAL A 136 -15.21 13.99 -15.59
CA VAL A 136 -16.13 13.01 -16.19
C VAL A 136 -15.86 11.61 -15.63
N ILE A 137 -14.60 11.16 -15.62
CA ILE A 137 -14.25 9.82 -15.13
C ILE A 137 -14.51 9.71 -13.62
N GLY A 138 -14.17 10.74 -12.84
CA GLY A 138 -14.44 10.77 -11.40
C GLY A 138 -15.94 10.71 -11.09
N PHE A 139 -16.78 11.39 -11.88
CA PHE A 139 -18.23 11.29 -11.74
C PHE A 139 -18.75 9.88 -12.01
N VAL A 140 -18.31 9.26 -13.11
CA VAL A 140 -18.72 7.88 -13.49
C VAL A 140 -18.21 6.85 -12.48
N ALA A 141 -16.98 7.02 -11.98
CA ALA A 141 -16.35 6.11 -11.03
C ALA A 141 -16.72 6.41 -9.56
N SER A 142 -17.40 7.52 -9.27
CA SER A 142 -17.71 7.95 -7.90
C SER A 142 -18.43 6.89 -7.04
N PRO A 143 -19.35 6.06 -7.57
CA PRO A 143 -19.94 4.99 -6.77
C PRO A 143 -18.92 3.95 -6.29
N MET A 144 -17.86 3.71 -7.07
CA MET A 144 -16.79 2.76 -6.72
C MET A 144 -15.84 3.35 -5.69
N PHE A 145 -15.59 4.66 -5.74
CA PHE A 145 -14.70 5.35 -4.79
C PHE A 145 -15.32 5.62 -3.42
N ARG A 146 -16.65 5.53 -3.28
CA ARG A 146 -17.30 5.69 -1.97
C ARG A 146 -16.80 4.73 -0.91
N ILE A 147 -16.29 3.55 -1.30
CA ILE A 147 -15.69 2.63 -0.32
C ILE A 147 -14.42 3.23 0.30
N LEU A 148 -13.66 4.02 -0.46
CA LEU A 148 -12.44 4.68 -0.01
C LEU A 148 -12.70 5.82 0.98
N GLU A 149 -13.93 6.36 1.00
CA GLU A 149 -14.34 7.45 1.90
C GLU A 149 -14.77 6.93 3.27
N ILE A 150 -15.07 5.63 3.39
CA ILE A 150 -15.58 5.02 4.62
C ILE A 150 -14.42 4.32 5.34
N LEU A 151 -13.64 5.09 6.09
CA LEU A 151 -12.69 4.57 7.07
C LEU A 151 -13.28 4.75 8.46
N ALA A 152 -13.24 3.69 9.28
CA ALA A 152 -13.66 3.80 10.65
C ALA A 152 -12.55 4.42 11.50
N ASP A 153 -12.96 5.03 12.62
CA ASP A 153 -11.99 5.52 13.60
C ASP A 153 -11.10 4.38 14.09
N GLY A 154 -9.80 4.66 14.20
CA GLY A 154 -8.80 3.66 14.56
C GLY A 154 -8.33 2.78 13.39
N ASP A 155 -8.79 3.00 12.14
CA ASP A 155 -8.26 2.31 10.98
C ASP A 155 -6.89 2.89 10.55
N PHE A 156 -5.95 1.99 10.27
CA PHE A 156 -4.85 2.24 9.35
C PHE A 156 -5.25 1.67 7.99
N TYR A 157 -5.31 2.50 6.98
CA TYR A 157 -5.75 2.11 5.66
C TYR A 157 -4.59 1.98 4.69
N VAL A 158 -4.43 0.80 4.10
CA VAL A 158 -3.47 0.53 3.03
C VAL A 158 -4.13 0.84 1.70
N LEU A 159 -3.80 1.99 1.14
CA LEU A 159 -4.33 2.45 -0.14
C LEU A 159 -3.80 1.62 -1.31
N SER A 160 -2.53 1.22 -1.24
CA SER A 160 -1.86 0.46 -2.30
C SER A 160 -0.79 -0.47 -1.74
N LEU A 161 -0.70 -1.68 -2.31
CA LEU A 161 0.40 -2.61 -2.11
C LEU A 161 0.70 -3.28 -3.42
N ALA A 162 1.91 -3.13 -3.92
CA ALA A 162 2.33 -3.71 -5.18
C ALA A 162 3.78 -4.20 -5.13
N VAL A 163 4.05 -5.28 -5.86
CA VAL A 163 5.38 -5.90 -6.01
C VAL A 163 5.62 -6.13 -7.49
N ASP A 164 6.84 -5.85 -7.96
CA ASP A 164 7.24 -6.11 -9.35
C ASP A 164 6.91 -7.55 -9.72
N PRO A 165 6.30 -7.81 -10.90
CA PRO A 165 5.85 -9.14 -11.29
C PRO A 165 6.95 -10.20 -11.20
N GLU A 166 8.17 -9.85 -11.60
CA GLU A 166 9.34 -10.74 -11.60
C GLU A 166 9.86 -11.05 -10.19
N GLN A 167 9.49 -10.23 -9.20
CA GLN A 167 9.90 -10.35 -7.81
C GLN A 167 8.81 -10.96 -6.91
N ARG A 168 7.67 -11.37 -7.49
CA ARG A 168 6.61 -12.05 -6.75
C ARG A 168 7.02 -13.44 -6.33
N GLY A 169 6.43 -13.94 -5.25
CA GLY A 169 6.76 -15.26 -4.70
C GLY A 169 7.99 -15.29 -3.78
N HIS A 170 8.74 -14.19 -3.66
CA HIS A 170 9.95 -14.07 -2.84
C HIS A 170 9.71 -13.38 -1.47
N GLY A 171 8.48 -13.41 -0.95
CA GLY A 171 8.16 -12.88 0.39
C GLY A 171 8.01 -11.36 0.49
N ILE A 172 8.30 -10.57 -0.57
CA ILE A 172 8.29 -9.09 -0.54
C ILE A 172 6.93 -8.54 -0.10
N GLY A 173 5.83 -9.10 -0.62
CA GLY A 173 4.49 -8.67 -0.23
C GLY A 173 4.20 -8.91 1.25
N SER A 174 4.70 -10.01 1.83
CA SER A 174 4.61 -10.31 3.26
C SER A 174 5.40 -9.31 4.08
N ALA A 175 6.65 -9.03 3.70
CA ALA A 175 7.49 -8.05 4.39
C ALA A 175 6.86 -6.63 4.37
N LEU A 176 6.27 -6.23 3.25
CA LEU A 176 5.55 -4.96 3.15
C LEU A 176 4.31 -4.92 4.06
N ILE A 177 3.54 -6.02 4.16
CA ILE A 177 2.39 -6.09 5.08
C ILE A 177 2.87 -5.98 6.52
N GLU A 178 3.88 -6.74 6.93
CA GLU A 178 4.43 -6.73 8.28
C GLU A 178 4.92 -5.34 8.68
N ALA A 179 5.69 -4.68 7.82
CA ALA A 179 6.15 -3.31 8.04
C ALA A 179 4.97 -2.30 8.11
N THR A 180 3.93 -2.52 7.33
CA THR A 180 2.71 -1.69 7.38
C THR A 180 1.94 -1.92 8.68
N GLU A 181 1.83 -3.15 9.16
CA GLU A 181 1.21 -3.48 10.45
C GLU A 181 1.97 -2.88 11.63
N GLU A 182 3.30 -2.87 11.56
CA GLU A 182 4.13 -2.22 12.57
C GLU A 182 3.91 -0.71 12.58
N ARG A 183 3.83 -0.07 11.42
CA ARG A 183 3.46 1.34 11.30
C ARG A 183 2.05 1.61 11.85
N ALA A 184 1.09 0.72 11.60
CA ALA A 184 -0.25 0.81 12.15
C ALA A 184 -0.25 0.74 13.69
N ARG A 185 0.55 -0.16 14.30
CA ARG A 185 0.72 -0.21 15.77
C ARG A 185 1.34 1.06 16.31
N ALA A 186 2.43 1.52 15.69
CA ALA A 186 3.12 2.74 16.10
C ALA A 186 2.24 3.99 16.03
N SER A 187 1.25 4.03 15.13
CA SER A 187 0.26 5.12 15.04
C SER A 187 -0.91 4.98 16.03
N GLY A 188 -0.94 3.92 16.86
CA GLY A 188 -2.05 3.64 17.77
C GLY A 188 -3.33 3.15 17.06
N SER A 189 -3.23 2.72 15.82
CA SER A 189 -4.37 2.17 15.08
C SER A 189 -4.78 0.81 15.66
N THR A 190 -6.08 0.56 15.71
CA THR A 190 -6.65 -0.69 16.25
C THR A 190 -6.99 -1.72 15.18
N ARG A 191 -6.98 -1.30 13.92
CA ARG A 191 -7.30 -2.17 12.78
C ARG A 191 -6.51 -1.73 11.55
N CYS A 192 -6.02 -2.71 10.78
CA CYS A 192 -5.44 -2.49 9.45
C CYS A 192 -6.46 -2.91 8.39
N ALA A 193 -6.74 -2.06 7.41
CA ALA A 193 -7.71 -2.29 6.34
C ALA A 193 -7.08 -2.08 4.97
N ILE A 194 -7.47 -2.91 3.99
CA ILE A 194 -7.02 -2.84 2.60
C ILE A 194 -8.17 -3.18 1.66
N ASP A 195 -8.25 -2.50 0.53
CA ASP A 195 -9.20 -2.84 -0.53
C ASP A 195 -8.52 -3.66 -1.64
N VAL A 196 -9.21 -4.68 -2.12
CA VAL A 196 -8.71 -5.57 -3.16
C VAL A 196 -9.79 -5.87 -4.19
N ALA A 197 -9.43 -5.88 -5.47
CA ALA A 197 -10.35 -6.31 -6.51
C ALA A 197 -10.81 -7.77 -6.26
N ALA A 198 -12.11 -8.03 -6.36
CA ALA A 198 -12.66 -9.37 -6.10
C ALA A 198 -12.11 -10.44 -7.06
N LYS A 199 -11.61 -10.02 -8.23
CA LYS A 199 -10.92 -10.88 -9.21
C LYS A 199 -9.46 -11.16 -8.85
N ASN A 200 -8.80 -10.33 -8.00
CA ASN A 200 -7.39 -10.49 -7.63
C ASN A 200 -7.21 -11.56 -6.53
N LYS A 201 -7.32 -12.82 -6.94
CA LYS A 201 -7.20 -13.97 -6.02
C LYS A 201 -5.80 -14.12 -5.42
N GLY A 202 -4.78 -13.60 -6.11
CA GLY A 202 -3.40 -13.61 -5.62
C GLY A 202 -3.23 -12.73 -4.37
N ALA A 203 -3.67 -11.49 -4.46
CA ALA A 203 -3.64 -10.55 -3.33
C ALA A 203 -4.55 -11.02 -2.17
N GLN A 204 -5.77 -11.50 -2.47
CA GLN A 204 -6.66 -12.06 -1.44
C GLN A 204 -5.98 -13.19 -0.66
N ARG A 205 -5.33 -14.14 -1.33
CA ARG A 205 -4.59 -15.23 -0.65
C ARG A 205 -3.44 -14.69 0.21
N LEU A 206 -2.73 -13.67 -0.25
CA LEU A 206 -1.68 -13.02 0.53
C LEU A 206 -2.27 -12.42 1.81
N TYR A 207 -3.32 -11.62 1.71
CA TYR A 207 -3.95 -10.97 2.87
C TYR A 207 -4.55 -11.97 3.85
N THR A 208 -5.20 -13.03 3.35
CA THR A 208 -5.75 -14.10 4.21
C THR A 208 -4.63 -14.83 4.99
N ARG A 209 -3.46 -15.06 4.38
CA ARG A 209 -2.31 -15.62 5.13
C ARG A 209 -1.80 -14.72 6.25
N HIS A 210 -2.01 -13.42 6.14
CA HIS A 210 -1.71 -12.42 7.17
C HIS A 210 -2.92 -12.12 8.08
N SER A 211 -3.91 -13.03 8.11
CA SER A 211 -5.10 -12.94 8.97
C SER A 211 -6.04 -11.77 8.68
N PHE A 212 -5.99 -11.23 7.45
CA PHE A 212 -7.03 -10.32 7.00
C PHE A 212 -8.28 -11.10 6.60
N GLU A 213 -9.43 -10.62 7.04
CA GLU A 213 -10.74 -11.18 6.72
C GLU A 213 -11.56 -10.22 5.87
N VAL A 214 -12.47 -10.75 5.06
CA VAL A 214 -13.38 -9.91 4.27
C VAL A 214 -14.38 -9.23 5.19
N TYR A 215 -14.27 -7.92 5.31
CA TYR A 215 -15.13 -7.08 6.15
C TYR A 215 -16.31 -6.48 5.38
N ALA A 216 -16.10 -6.09 4.11
CA ALA A 216 -17.13 -5.50 3.27
C ALA A 216 -16.90 -5.81 1.79
N LYS A 217 -17.97 -5.75 1.00
CA LYS A 217 -17.96 -5.86 -0.45
C LYS A 217 -18.65 -4.66 -1.07
N TRP A 218 -18.06 -4.12 -2.13
CA TRP A 218 -18.63 -3.01 -2.88
C TRP A 218 -18.59 -3.25 -4.39
N PRO A 219 -19.64 -2.86 -5.16
CA PRO A 219 -20.98 -2.45 -4.71
C PRO A 219 -21.72 -3.57 -4.02
N LYS A 220 -22.56 -3.23 -3.03
CA LYS A 220 -23.27 -4.22 -2.22
C LYS A 220 -24.25 -5.09 -3.03
N HIS A 221 -24.79 -4.55 -4.11
CA HIS A 221 -25.88 -5.16 -4.90
C HIS A 221 -25.46 -5.64 -6.30
N LEU A 222 -24.21 -5.41 -6.72
CA LEU A 222 -23.70 -5.91 -8.00
C LEU A 222 -22.84 -7.15 -7.79
N ASN A 223 -23.23 -8.25 -8.42
CA ASN A 223 -22.51 -9.51 -8.31
C ASN A 223 -21.54 -9.73 -9.48
N LEU A 224 -20.91 -8.64 -9.97
CA LEU A 224 -19.92 -8.67 -11.04
C LEU A 224 -18.53 -8.61 -10.41
N ALA A 225 -17.85 -9.75 -10.32
CA ALA A 225 -16.51 -9.84 -9.73
C ALA A 225 -15.50 -8.88 -10.40
N ALA A 226 -15.68 -8.58 -11.67
CA ALA A 226 -14.82 -7.66 -12.44
C ALA A 226 -14.88 -6.21 -11.95
N LEU A 227 -16.00 -5.80 -11.33
CA LEU A 227 -16.25 -4.43 -10.85
C LEU A 227 -16.39 -4.36 -9.32
N SER A 228 -16.14 -5.45 -8.62
CA SER A 228 -16.31 -5.50 -7.16
C SER A 228 -14.96 -5.35 -6.46
N LEU A 229 -14.98 -4.55 -5.40
CA LEU A 229 -13.91 -4.44 -4.42
C LEU A 229 -14.33 -5.17 -3.14
N LEU A 230 -13.37 -5.80 -2.51
CA LEU A 230 -13.50 -6.38 -1.17
C LEU A 230 -12.63 -5.55 -0.25
N ARG A 231 -13.23 -5.04 0.84
CA ARG A 231 -12.45 -4.54 1.97
C ARG A 231 -12.09 -5.70 2.86
N MET A 232 -10.82 -5.93 3.01
CA MET A 232 -10.28 -6.89 3.96
C MET A 232 -9.68 -6.13 5.14
N ALA A 233 -9.87 -6.65 6.34
CA ALA A 233 -9.38 -5.99 7.53
C ALA A 233 -8.87 -7.01 8.56
N LYS A 234 -7.99 -6.55 9.42
CA LYS A 234 -7.37 -7.32 10.50
C LYS A 234 -7.27 -6.44 11.74
N PRO A 235 -7.66 -6.93 12.95
CA PRO A 235 -7.41 -6.21 14.19
C PRO A 235 -5.88 -6.08 14.41
N ILE A 236 -5.47 -4.92 14.92
CA ILE A 236 -4.11 -4.66 15.38
C ILE A 236 -4.17 -4.57 16.91
N HIS A 237 -3.44 -5.43 17.59
CA HIS A 237 -3.32 -5.38 19.03
C HIS A 237 -2.16 -4.45 19.39
N PRO A 238 -2.33 -3.51 20.32
CA PRO A 238 -1.22 -2.81 20.92
C PRO A 238 -0.35 -3.81 21.68
N ASP A 239 0.96 -3.63 21.62
CA ASP A 239 1.94 -4.44 22.39
C ASP A 239 1.84 -4.13 23.89
#